data_63fa85086999728dc8ff255fdb6c6201
#
_entry.id   63fa85086999728dc8ff255fdb6c6201
#
_cell.length_a   1.000
_cell.length_b   1.000
_cell.length_c   1.000
_cell.angle_alpha   90.00
_cell.angle_beta   90.00
_cell.angle_gamma   90.00
#
_symmetry.space_group_name_H-M   'P 1'
#
loop_
_entity.id
_entity.type
_entity.pdbx_description
1 polymer ?
#
loop_
_entity_poly.entity_id
_entity_poly.type
_entity_poly.pdbx_seq_one_letter_code
_entity_poly.pdbx_strand_id
1 'polypeptide(L)'
;SIAKRCDAREPRLPCAPMAERQGALLSPAEVLKRHRGGPRTGVFTDGSCEGNPGPGGWGVVWVDDDRIVREAHGHEPQTTNNRMELRALIEAFQMLPADQEATLYSDSQLCVKTVNEWAAGWAARGWRRKTGPIANLELVQELYALARSRPKAKLTWIRAHDGSRWNEYADALATTYLREGGIR
;
A
#
# COMPACT_ATOMS: atom_id res chain seq x y z
N SER A 1 30.04 -37.00 -8.59
CA SER A 1 29.98 -35.55 -8.82
C SER A 1 28.77 -35.00 -8.14
N ILE A 2 28.97 -34.26 -7.03
CA ILE A 2 27.92 -33.77 -6.14
C ILE A 2 27.44 -32.43 -6.69
N ALA A 3 26.24 -32.42 -7.25
CA ALA A 3 25.58 -31.16 -7.64
C ALA A 3 25.04 -30.46 -6.38
N LYS A 4 25.65 -29.32 -6.07
CA LYS A 4 25.14 -28.38 -5.03
C LYS A 4 23.78 -27.83 -5.43
N ARG A 5 22.75 -28.14 -4.67
CA ARG A 5 21.44 -27.46 -4.73
C ARG A 5 21.62 -26.05 -4.17
N CYS A 6 21.50 -25.04 -5.02
CA CYS A 6 21.27 -23.67 -4.54
C CYS A 6 19.83 -23.55 -4.07
N ASP A 7 19.66 -23.60 -2.75
CA ASP A 7 18.41 -23.28 -2.06
C ASP A 7 18.30 -21.75 -2.01
N ALA A 8 17.69 -21.16 -3.03
CA ALA A 8 17.39 -19.73 -3.05
C ALA A 8 16.14 -19.49 -2.18
N ARG A 9 16.35 -19.44 -0.87
CA ARG A 9 15.36 -18.88 0.06
C ARG A 9 15.29 -17.40 -0.21
N GLU A 10 14.13 -16.95 -0.70
CA GLU A 10 13.82 -15.53 -0.71
C GLU A 10 14.08 -14.97 0.70
N PRO A 11 14.81 -13.86 0.85
CA PRO A 11 14.98 -13.26 2.16
C PRO A 11 13.60 -12.83 2.68
N ARG A 12 13.17 -13.41 3.78
CA ARG A 12 12.07 -12.87 4.57
C ARG A 12 12.57 -11.51 5.06
N LEU A 13 12.16 -10.44 4.40
CA LEU A 13 12.34 -9.10 4.93
C LEU A 13 11.61 -9.07 6.27
N PRO A 14 12.29 -8.77 7.37
CA PRO A 14 11.62 -8.66 8.65
C PRO A 14 10.61 -7.52 8.56
N CYS A 15 9.35 -7.85 8.76
CA CYS A 15 8.35 -6.85 9.11
C CYS A 15 8.88 -6.18 10.39
N ALA A 16 9.22 -4.90 10.32
CA ALA A 16 9.70 -4.18 11.49
C ALA A 16 8.66 -4.32 12.62
N PRO A 17 9.06 -4.72 13.83
CA PRO A 17 8.12 -4.91 14.92
C PRO A 17 7.47 -3.58 15.25
N MET A 18 6.15 -3.59 15.44
CA MET A 18 5.29 -2.45 15.81
C MET A 18 5.72 -1.72 17.10
N ALA A 19 6.75 -2.20 17.81
CA ALA A 19 7.25 -1.63 19.07
C ALA A 19 7.89 -0.24 18.94
N GLU A 20 8.16 0.27 17.73
CA GLU A 20 8.79 1.57 17.53
C GLU A 20 7.82 2.71 17.15
N ARG A 21 6.52 2.45 17.03
CA ARG A 21 5.51 3.51 16.83
C ARG A 21 5.07 4.14 18.17
N GLN A 22 6.01 4.52 19.04
CA GLN A 22 5.71 5.22 20.31
C GLN A 22 5.53 6.75 20.14
N GLY A 23 5.29 7.26 18.93
CA GLY A 23 4.77 8.59 18.71
C GLY A 23 3.24 8.56 18.70
N ALA A 24 2.58 9.54 19.31
CA ALA A 24 1.13 9.68 19.22
C ALA A 24 0.72 9.64 17.74
N LEU A 25 -0.25 8.78 17.38
CA LEU A 25 -0.80 8.69 16.05
C LEU A 25 -1.33 10.05 15.61
N LEU A 26 -0.71 10.64 14.60
CA LEU A 26 -1.13 11.94 14.09
C LEU A 26 -2.46 11.82 13.35
N SER A 27 -3.35 12.77 13.57
CA SER A 27 -4.49 12.95 12.69
C SER A 27 -4.06 13.57 11.35
N PRO A 28 -4.86 13.42 10.27
CA PRO A 28 -4.57 14.07 9.00
C PRO A 28 -4.33 15.59 9.13
N ALA A 29 -5.10 16.28 9.97
CA ALA A 29 -4.94 17.70 10.21
C ALA A 29 -3.60 18.06 10.88
N GLU A 30 -3.09 17.21 11.77
CA GLU A 30 -1.79 17.39 12.43
C GLU A 30 -0.65 17.12 11.45
N VAL A 31 -0.79 16.13 10.56
CA VAL A 31 0.17 15.87 9.48
C VAL A 31 0.35 17.10 8.59
N LEU A 32 -0.74 17.75 8.18
CA LEU A 32 -0.70 18.96 7.36
C LEU A 32 0.01 20.14 8.04
N LYS A 33 0.03 20.17 9.36
CA LYS A 33 0.78 21.19 10.12
C LYS A 33 2.27 20.89 10.23
N ARG A 34 2.64 19.60 10.32
CA ARG A 34 4.01 19.16 10.63
C ARG A 34 4.87 18.91 9.40
N HIS A 35 4.28 18.30 8.34
CA HIS A 35 5.01 17.83 7.18
C HIS A 35 4.81 18.75 5.96
N ARG A 36 5.89 19.00 5.22
CA ARG A 36 5.90 19.91 4.06
C ARG A 36 6.64 19.33 2.86
N GLY A 37 7.36 18.24 3.03
CA GLY A 37 8.22 17.63 2.01
C GLY A 37 7.48 16.65 1.10
N GLY A 38 8.21 16.15 0.11
CA GLY A 38 7.75 15.12 -0.81
C GLY A 38 7.00 15.66 -2.03
N PRO A 39 6.50 14.75 -2.90
CA PRO A 39 5.73 15.13 -4.08
C PRO A 39 4.45 15.85 -3.71
N ARG A 40 4.09 16.87 -4.49
CA ARG A 40 2.92 17.73 -4.25
C ARG A 40 1.70 17.32 -5.06
N THR A 41 1.89 16.41 -6.03
CA THR A 41 0.85 15.90 -6.94
C THR A 41 0.98 14.40 -7.05
N GLY A 42 -0.12 13.68 -6.99
CA GLY A 42 -0.21 12.22 -7.12
C GLY A 42 -1.26 11.60 -6.21
N VAL A 43 -1.31 10.28 -6.20
CA VAL A 43 -2.18 9.50 -5.31
C VAL A 43 -1.32 8.75 -4.32
N PHE A 44 -1.52 8.98 -3.04
CA PHE A 44 -0.72 8.38 -1.97
C PHE A 44 -1.56 7.36 -1.23
N THR A 45 -0.96 6.21 -0.93
CA THR A 45 -1.64 5.07 -0.32
C THR A 45 -0.85 4.53 0.86
N ASP A 46 -1.55 4.07 1.87
CA ASP A 46 -0.96 3.33 2.99
C ASP A 46 -1.93 2.29 3.55
N GLY A 47 -1.37 1.24 4.13
CA GLY A 47 -2.09 0.19 4.84
C GLY A 47 -1.51 -0.03 6.23
N SER A 48 -2.38 -0.21 7.21
CA SER A 48 -1.99 -0.43 8.61
C SER A 48 -2.71 -1.63 9.18
N CYS A 49 -2.04 -2.39 10.06
CA CYS A 49 -2.66 -3.50 10.79
C CYS A 49 -2.07 -3.61 12.18
N GLU A 50 -2.92 -3.75 13.18
CA GLU A 50 -2.53 -3.99 14.55
C GLU A 50 -2.56 -5.49 14.84
N GLY A 51 -1.41 -6.07 15.26
CA GLY A 51 -1.30 -7.48 15.60
C GLY A 51 -1.04 -8.45 14.44
N ASN A 52 -1.18 -8.08 13.19
CA ASN A 52 -0.83 -8.77 11.92
C ASN A 52 -0.84 -10.33 11.95
N PRO A 53 -2.00 -11.05 12.01
CA PRO A 53 -3.35 -10.54 11.74
C PRO A 53 -4.02 -9.85 12.92
N GLY A 54 -4.95 -8.96 12.59
CA GLY A 54 -5.71 -8.20 13.56
C GLY A 54 -6.55 -7.11 12.87
N PRO A 55 -7.10 -6.14 13.63
CA PRO A 55 -7.77 -5.01 13.03
C PRO A 55 -6.79 -4.17 12.21
N GLY A 56 -7.24 -3.71 11.06
CA GLY A 56 -6.43 -2.91 10.16
C GLY A 56 -7.23 -1.89 9.38
N GLY A 57 -6.54 -0.93 8.79
CA GLY A 57 -7.14 0.10 7.98
C GLY A 57 -6.30 0.44 6.76
N TRP A 58 -6.91 1.12 5.83
CA TRP A 58 -6.29 1.62 4.62
C TRP A 58 -6.64 3.09 4.40
N GLY A 59 -5.74 3.82 3.76
CA GLY A 59 -5.92 5.22 3.44
C GLY A 59 -5.42 5.56 2.04
N VAL A 60 -6.14 6.46 1.37
CA VAL A 60 -5.83 6.97 0.03
C VAL A 60 -6.10 8.46 -0.01
N VAL A 61 -5.18 9.24 -0.57
CA VAL A 61 -5.40 10.64 -0.87
C VAL A 61 -4.87 10.98 -2.26
N TRP A 62 -5.72 11.56 -3.09
CA TRP A 62 -5.34 12.13 -4.39
C TRP A 62 -5.19 13.64 -4.23
N VAL A 63 -4.01 14.15 -4.60
CA VAL A 63 -3.67 15.55 -4.50
C VAL A 63 -3.16 16.11 -5.82
N ASP A 64 -3.44 17.37 -6.07
CA ASP A 64 -2.90 18.15 -7.16
C ASP A 64 -2.40 19.48 -6.63
N ASP A 65 -1.10 19.72 -6.80
CA ASP A 65 -0.38 20.90 -6.28
C ASP A 65 -0.74 21.22 -4.81
N ASP A 66 -0.57 20.22 -3.93
CA ASP A 66 -0.89 20.27 -2.49
C ASP A 66 -2.37 20.52 -2.15
N ARG A 67 -3.29 20.34 -3.10
CA ARG A 67 -4.73 20.40 -2.87
C ARG A 67 -5.34 19.03 -2.94
N ILE A 68 -6.08 18.65 -1.93
CA ILE A 68 -6.82 17.38 -1.91
C ILE A 68 -7.92 17.45 -2.97
N VAL A 69 -7.82 16.55 -3.96
CA VAL A 69 -8.86 16.31 -4.97
C VAL A 69 -9.89 15.35 -4.42
N ARG A 70 -9.43 14.24 -3.83
CA ARG A 70 -10.27 13.21 -3.24
C ARG A 70 -9.48 12.41 -2.21
N GLU A 71 -10.16 11.93 -1.18
CA GLU A 71 -9.60 11.00 -0.20
C GLU A 71 -10.61 9.93 0.19
N ALA A 72 -10.11 8.82 0.69
CA ALA A 72 -10.91 7.73 1.21
C ALA A 72 -10.09 6.94 2.24
N HIS A 73 -10.77 6.33 3.18
CA HIS A 73 -10.20 5.38 4.12
C HIS A 73 -11.24 4.34 4.54
N GLY A 74 -10.78 3.24 5.07
CA GLY A 74 -11.65 2.19 5.61
C GLY A 74 -10.89 1.28 6.54
N HIS A 75 -11.60 0.30 7.11
CA HIS A 75 -11.00 -0.65 8.03
C HIS A 75 -11.63 -2.03 7.91
N GLU A 76 -10.89 -3.03 8.37
CA GLU A 76 -11.33 -4.42 8.52
C GLU A 76 -11.02 -4.90 9.93
N PRO A 77 -11.96 -5.63 10.59
CA PRO A 77 -11.76 -6.09 11.98
C PRO A 77 -10.73 -7.21 12.10
N GLN A 78 -10.48 -7.95 11.03
CA GLN A 78 -9.51 -9.04 10.96
C GLN A 78 -8.85 -9.07 9.59
N THR A 79 -7.60 -8.64 9.54
CA THR A 79 -6.84 -8.51 8.29
C THR A 79 -5.34 -8.64 8.54
N THR A 80 -4.52 -8.31 7.55
CA THR A 80 -3.06 -8.21 7.64
C THR A 80 -2.58 -6.90 7.03
N ASN A 81 -1.38 -6.46 7.41
CA ASN A 81 -0.79 -5.25 6.84
C ASN A 81 -0.75 -5.31 5.30
N ASN A 82 -0.28 -6.43 4.74
CA ASN A 82 -0.19 -6.58 3.28
C ASN A 82 -1.56 -6.53 2.58
N ARG A 83 -2.63 -7.04 3.20
CA ARG A 83 -3.99 -6.91 2.66
C ARG A 83 -4.45 -5.46 2.63
N MET A 84 -4.14 -4.69 3.67
CA MET A 84 -4.53 -3.27 3.74
C MET A 84 -3.74 -2.42 2.74
N GLU A 85 -2.47 -2.72 2.52
CA GLU A 85 -1.66 -2.11 1.46
C GLU A 85 -2.23 -2.38 0.06
N LEU A 86 -2.56 -3.64 -0.23
CA LEU A 86 -3.20 -4.01 -1.50
C LEU A 86 -4.57 -3.33 -1.65
N ARG A 87 -5.35 -3.26 -0.57
CA ARG A 87 -6.66 -2.61 -0.59
C ARG A 87 -6.53 -1.11 -0.84
N ALA A 88 -5.60 -0.44 -0.21
CA ALA A 88 -5.32 0.97 -0.45
C ALA A 88 -5.01 1.25 -1.93
N LEU A 89 -4.20 0.41 -2.56
CA LEU A 89 -3.87 0.52 -3.98
C LEU A 89 -5.09 0.26 -4.89
N ILE A 90 -5.92 -0.73 -4.57
CA ILE A 90 -7.17 -0.99 -5.30
C ILE A 90 -8.06 0.26 -5.27
N GLU A 91 -8.30 0.81 -4.09
CA GLU A 91 -9.10 2.03 -3.93
C GLU A 91 -8.50 3.23 -4.68
N ALA A 92 -7.17 3.36 -4.67
CA ALA A 92 -6.47 4.42 -5.40
C ALA A 92 -6.68 4.32 -6.92
N PHE A 93 -6.56 3.12 -7.49
CA PHE A 93 -6.83 2.93 -8.92
C PHE A 93 -8.31 3.12 -9.25
N GLN A 94 -9.23 2.70 -8.40
CA GLN A 94 -10.66 2.90 -8.59
C GLN A 94 -11.06 4.39 -8.52
N MET A 95 -10.37 5.16 -7.69
CA MET A 95 -10.58 6.59 -7.53
C MET A 95 -10.27 7.39 -8.82
N LEU A 96 -9.31 6.90 -9.62
CA LEU A 96 -8.86 7.55 -10.84
C LEU A 96 -9.79 7.25 -12.03
N PRO A 97 -10.14 8.25 -12.84
CA PRO A 97 -10.70 8.02 -14.17
C PRO A 97 -9.77 7.12 -15.03
N ALA A 98 -10.34 6.38 -15.98
CA ALA A 98 -9.59 5.38 -16.75
C ALA A 98 -8.43 5.96 -17.59
N ASP A 99 -8.57 7.21 -18.05
CA ASP A 99 -7.60 7.92 -18.88
C ASP A 99 -6.75 8.94 -18.11
N GLN A 100 -6.92 8.99 -16.77
CA GLN A 100 -6.18 9.94 -15.92
C GLN A 100 -4.69 9.61 -15.90
N GLU A 101 -3.87 10.59 -16.27
CA GLU A 101 -2.44 10.52 -16.00
C GLU A 101 -2.18 10.84 -14.53
N ALA A 102 -1.55 9.91 -13.82
CA ALA A 102 -1.23 10.07 -12.40
C ALA A 102 -0.04 9.20 -12.00
N THR A 103 0.67 9.63 -10.96
CA THR A 103 1.61 8.77 -10.23
C THR A 103 0.96 8.35 -8.92
N LEU A 104 0.89 7.03 -8.69
CA LEU A 104 0.47 6.45 -7.43
C LEU A 104 1.71 6.13 -6.60
N TYR A 105 1.70 6.50 -5.34
CA TYR A 105 2.79 6.26 -4.41
C TYR A 105 2.37 5.29 -3.31
N SER A 106 3.20 4.29 -3.07
CA SER A 106 3.09 3.36 -1.95
C SER A 106 4.46 3.11 -1.35
N ASP A 107 4.56 3.01 -0.05
CA ASP A 107 5.79 2.64 0.64
C ASP A 107 5.96 1.11 0.80
N SER A 108 4.96 0.35 0.39
CA SER A 108 5.03 -1.11 0.30
C SER A 108 5.82 -1.58 -0.93
N GLN A 109 7.11 -1.84 -0.77
CA GLN A 109 7.94 -2.41 -1.85
C GLN A 109 7.35 -3.71 -2.40
N LEU A 110 6.77 -4.54 -1.52
CA LEU A 110 6.15 -5.81 -1.91
C LEU A 110 5.00 -5.59 -2.89
N CYS A 111 4.09 -4.66 -2.58
CA CYS A 111 2.95 -4.37 -3.44
C CYS A 111 3.38 -3.74 -4.77
N VAL A 112 4.32 -2.80 -4.74
CA VAL A 112 4.84 -2.15 -5.95
C VAL A 112 5.51 -3.18 -6.87
N LYS A 113 6.37 -4.05 -6.35
CA LYS A 113 7.00 -5.13 -7.14
C LYS A 113 6.00 -6.15 -7.63
N THR A 114 5.01 -6.50 -6.82
CA THR A 114 3.95 -7.41 -7.23
C THR A 114 3.27 -6.93 -8.51
N VAL A 115 2.86 -5.67 -8.56
CA VAL A 115 2.17 -5.09 -9.73
C VAL A 115 3.11 -4.87 -10.90
N ASN A 116 4.26 -4.26 -10.66
CA ASN A 116 5.15 -3.80 -11.73
C ASN A 116 6.03 -4.91 -12.32
N GLU A 117 6.36 -5.94 -11.54
CA GLU A 117 7.35 -6.94 -11.94
C GLU A 117 6.77 -8.36 -12.04
N TRP A 118 5.91 -8.79 -11.10
CA TRP A 118 5.58 -10.22 -10.96
C TRP A 118 4.21 -10.61 -11.51
N ALA A 119 3.19 -9.77 -11.34
CA ALA A 119 1.81 -10.12 -11.65
C ALA A 119 1.59 -10.48 -13.12
N ALA A 120 2.26 -9.79 -14.05
CA ALA A 120 2.18 -10.10 -15.47
C ALA A 120 2.65 -11.53 -15.79
N GLY A 121 3.78 -11.93 -15.19
CA GLY A 121 4.31 -13.29 -15.33
C GLY A 121 3.43 -14.35 -14.67
N TRP A 122 2.82 -14.04 -13.53
CA TRP A 122 1.86 -14.95 -12.88
C TRP A 122 0.59 -15.10 -13.70
N ALA A 123 0.04 -14.00 -14.20
CA ALA A 123 -1.14 -14.02 -15.06
C ALA A 123 -0.92 -14.86 -16.32
N ALA A 124 0.23 -14.71 -16.98
CA ALA A 124 0.60 -15.50 -18.16
C ALA A 124 0.69 -17.02 -17.89
N ARG A 125 0.94 -17.40 -16.63
CA ARG A 125 1.00 -18.80 -16.18
C ARG A 125 -0.26 -19.27 -15.45
N GLY A 126 -1.40 -18.60 -15.65
CA GLY A 126 -2.66 -18.93 -14.98
C GLY A 126 -2.62 -18.72 -13.47
N TRP A 127 -1.95 -17.66 -13.02
CA TRP A 127 -1.79 -17.28 -11.62
C TRP A 127 -1.07 -18.32 -10.76
N ARG A 128 -0.01 -18.89 -11.33
CA ARG A 128 0.82 -19.90 -10.67
C ARG A 128 2.26 -19.40 -10.56
N ARG A 129 2.91 -19.76 -9.46
CA ARG A 129 4.35 -19.56 -9.25
C ARG A 129 5.02 -20.87 -8.82
N LYS A 130 6.34 -20.98 -9.05
CA LYS A 130 7.10 -22.19 -8.75
C LYS A 130 7.23 -22.46 -7.24
N THR A 131 7.18 -21.42 -6.43
CA THR A 131 7.47 -21.44 -4.99
C THR A 131 6.24 -21.55 -4.10
N GLY A 132 5.11 -22.01 -4.64
CA GLY A 132 3.86 -22.19 -3.88
C GLY A 132 2.77 -21.18 -4.21
N PRO A 133 1.69 -21.11 -3.41
CA PRO A 133 0.57 -20.24 -3.70
C PRO A 133 0.93 -18.76 -3.62
N ILE A 134 0.24 -17.94 -4.41
CA ILE A 134 0.35 -16.48 -4.35
C ILE A 134 -0.51 -16.01 -3.18
N ALA A 135 0.09 -15.32 -2.23
CA ALA A 135 -0.63 -14.75 -1.09
C ALA A 135 -1.60 -13.65 -1.55
N ASN A 136 -2.79 -13.60 -0.97
CA ASN A 136 -3.84 -12.62 -1.28
C ASN A 136 -4.18 -12.56 -2.78
N LEU A 137 -4.25 -13.72 -3.41
CA LEU A 137 -4.38 -13.84 -4.86
C LEU A 137 -5.54 -13.02 -5.42
N GLU A 138 -6.68 -13.03 -4.74
CA GLU A 138 -7.88 -12.30 -5.15
C GLU A 138 -7.64 -10.78 -5.25
N LEU A 139 -6.93 -10.21 -4.27
CA LEU A 139 -6.58 -8.78 -4.26
C LEU A 139 -5.51 -8.46 -5.31
N VAL A 140 -4.53 -9.35 -5.48
CA VAL A 140 -3.48 -9.20 -6.50
C VAL A 140 -4.08 -9.22 -7.91
N GLN A 141 -5.04 -10.12 -8.18
CA GLN A 141 -5.72 -10.21 -9.47
C GLN A 141 -6.55 -8.94 -9.75
N GLU A 142 -7.31 -8.48 -8.76
CA GLU A 142 -8.10 -7.25 -8.87
C GLU A 142 -7.21 -6.03 -9.13
N LEU A 143 -6.16 -5.87 -8.33
CA LEU A 143 -5.22 -4.77 -8.46
C LEU A 143 -4.51 -4.77 -9.82
N TYR A 144 -4.08 -5.93 -10.29
CA TYR A 144 -3.45 -6.06 -11.59
C TYR A 144 -4.40 -5.71 -12.74
N ALA A 145 -5.65 -6.14 -12.69
CA ALA A 145 -6.67 -5.79 -13.68
C ALA A 145 -6.94 -4.28 -13.71
N LEU A 146 -7.04 -3.65 -12.54
CA LEU A 146 -7.21 -2.21 -12.40
C LEU A 146 -6.02 -1.43 -12.98
N ALA A 147 -4.80 -1.83 -12.63
CA ALA A 147 -3.58 -1.20 -13.15
C ALA A 147 -3.51 -1.28 -14.69
N ARG A 148 -3.87 -2.41 -15.27
CA ARG A 148 -3.94 -2.57 -16.73
C ARG A 148 -5.03 -1.72 -17.39
N SER A 149 -6.13 -1.51 -16.72
CA SER A 149 -7.24 -0.67 -17.24
C SER A 149 -6.95 0.83 -17.17
N ARG A 150 -5.84 1.22 -16.52
CA ARG A 150 -5.40 2.60 -16.34
C ARG A 150 -3.92 2.79 -16.72
N PRO A 151 -3.60 2.66 -18.02
CA PRO A 151 -2.20 2.58 -18.48
C PRO A 151 -1.40 3.87 -18.28
N LYS A 152 -2.08 5.00 -18.06
CA LYS A 152 -1.45 6.30 -17.77
C LYS A 152 -1.17 6.52 -16.27
N ALA A 153 -1.71 5.65 -15.40
CA ALA A 153 -1.45 5.68 -13.98
C ALA A 153 -0.24 4.79 -13.65
N LYS A 154 0.81 5.37 -13.07
CA LYS A 154 2.07 4.68 -12.79
C LYS A 154 2.23 4.47 -11.29
N LEU A 155 2.44 3.23 -10.89
CA LEU A 155 2.72 2.89 -9.49
C LEU A 155 4.22 2.99 -9.21
N THR A 156 4.57 3.78 -8.20
CA THR A 156 5.94 4.11 -7.80
C THR A 156 6.13 3.90 -6.30
N TRP A 157 7.27 3.33 -5.91
CA TRP A 157 7.63 3.23 -4.51
C TRP A 157 8.10 4.58 -3.95
N ILE A 158 7.69 4.88 -2.73
CA ILE A 158 8.14 6.02 -1.94
C ILE A 158 8.69 5.51 -0.59
N ARG A 159 9.67 6.21 -0.03
CA ARG A 159 10.21 5.84 1.28
C ARG A 159 9.21 6.18 2.39
N ALA A 160 8.97 5.21 3.29
CA ALA A 160 8.18 5.43 4.49
C ALA A 160 8.87 6.41 5.45
N HIS A 161 8.07 7.22 6.13
CA HIS A 161 8.51 8.09 7.25
C HIS A 161 9.74 8.96 6.96
N ASP A 162 9.87 9.48 5.74
CA ASP A 162 10.94 10.42 5.36
C ASP A 162 10.48 11.90 5.34
N GLY A 163 9.32 12.19 5.93
CA GLY A 163 8.74 13.53 5.99
C GLY A 163 7.92 13.92 4.75
N SER A 164 7.65 12.97 3.86
CA SER A 164 6.75 13.18 2.73
C SER A 164 5.33 13.44 3.24
N ARG A 165 4.86 14.68 3.06
CA ARG A 165 3.59 15.18 3.57
C ARG A 165 2.41 14.26 3.27
N TRP A 166 2.27 13.86 2.03
CA TRP A 166 1.12 13.12 1.57
C TRP A 166 1.22 11.62 1.84
N ASN A 167 2.45 11.07 1.96
CA ASN A 167 2.64 9.72 2.45
C ASN A 167 2.25 9.61 3.94
N GLU A 168 2.71 10.56 4.77
CA GLU A 168 2.30 10.64 6.18
C GLU A 168 0.79 10.90 6.33
N TYR A 169 0.18 11.63 5.39
CA TYR A 169 -1.26 11.85 5.37
C TYR A 169 -2.04 10.54 5.09
N ALA A 170 -1.57 9.74 4.13
CA ALA A 170 -2.15 8.44 3.84
C ALA A 170 -2.03 7.48 5.04
N ASP A 171 -0.89 7.47 5.76
CA ASP A 171 -0.71 6.73 7.02
C ASP A 171 -1.71 7.20 8.09
N ALA A 172 -1.90 8.51 8.23
CA ALA A 172 -2.89 9.06 9.15
C ALA A 172 -4.33 8.65 8.78
N LEU A 173 -4.67 8.55 7.50
CA LEU A 173 -5.95 8.00 7.05
C LEU A 173 -6.07 6.51 7.36
N ALA A 174 -5.04 5.72 7.06
CA ALA A 174 -5.01 4.27 7.30
C ALA A 174 -5.16 3.91 8.78
N THR A 175 -4.75 4.79 9.69
CA THR A 175 -4.84 4.60 11.15
C THR A 175 -6.06 5.28 11.79
N THR A 176 -6.98 5.82 11.00
CA THR A 176 -8.19 6.50 11.50
C THR A 176 -9.03 5.60 12.40
N TYR A 177 -9.14 4.30 12.08
CA TYR A 177 -9.88 3.33 12.88
C TYR A 177 -9.39 3.21 14.34
N LEU A 178 -8.11 3.50 14.60
CA LEU A 178 -7.54 3.49 15.95
C LEU A 178 -7.95 4.74 16.77
N ARG A 179 -8.34 5.82 16.11
CA ARG A 179 -8.76 7.08 16.74
C ARG A 179 -10.27 7.18 16.92
N GLU A 180 -11.06 6.68 15.96
CA GLU A 180 -12.51 6.83 15.92
C GLU A 180 -13.28 5.70 16.63
N GLY A 181 -12.65 4.54 16.75
CA GLY A 181 -13.22 3.38 17.42
C GLY A 181 -12.24 2.82 18.41
N GLY A 182 -12.35 3.22 19.67
CA GLY A 182 -11.80 2.34 20.69
C GLY A 182 -12.50 0.98 20.52
N ILE A 183 -11.83 0.04 19.87
CA ILE A 183 -12.23 -1.37 19.95
C ILE A 183 -12.04 -1.74 21.42
N ARG A 184 -13.15 -1.67 22.19
CA ARG A 184 -13.24 -2.19 23.55
C ARG A 184 -13.44 -3.68 23.50
#